data_1e9c9cb32a588d63ed67a4e758e43438
#
_entry.id   1e9c9cb32a588d63ed67a4e758e43438
#
_cell.length_a   1.000
_cell.length_b   1.000
_cell.length_c   1.000
_cell.angle_alpha   90.00
_cell.angle_beta   90.00
_cell.angle_gamma   90.00
#
_symmetry.space_group_name_H-M   'P 1'
#
loop_
_entity.id
_entity.type
_entity.pdbx_description
1 polymer ?
#
loop_
_entity_poly.entity_id
_entity_poly.type
_entity_poly.pdbx_seq_one_letter_code
_entity_poly.pdbx_strand_id
1 'polypeptide(L)'
;MGRSGLRVSELCLGTATFDGGRSGGASKAESARIFEAFAQAGGNFIDTSNRYGRGTSESFVGEFAASDREWFVLTSKYTLATRAGDPNASGNHRKSLVQGLEASLKRLKTDYVDLYLVHAWDFTISVEELIRNLDGIVRAGKALHVGISNAPAWVISRANTLAELRGWAPFVNLQTEYSLIQREPERELLPMARDLGIGLTAYSPLGAGWLAGGRGAGPDPRPPEGASRLSRVGTEADERNARIAAEVRRVAEEVDRPASHVALGWIRQHGNGIIPIVGAQDTRQLEENLACLDLRLSEEQLQRLDEISKIEPGYPHDLLAREDTRERVYGNLRDRLDLSS
;
A
#
# COMPACT_ATOMS: atom_id res chain seq x y z
N MET A 1 2.69 8.48 10.60
CA MET A 1 3.12 7.34 9.78
C MET A 1 4.05 6.48 10.60
N GLY A 2 3.57 5.33 11.08
CA GLY A 2 4.31 4.45 11.98
C GLY A 2 4.84 5.17 13.23
N ARG A 3 6.05 4.82 13.68
CA ARG A 3 6.75 5.52 14.79
C ARG A 3 7.36 6.87 14.37
N SER A 4 7.33 7.23 13.08
CA SER A 4 7.76 8.57 12.66
C SER A 4 6.74 9.62 13.06
N GLY A 5 7.18 10.86 13.26
CA GLY A 5 6.28 12.00 13.52
C GLY A 5 5.51 12.49 12.28
N LEU A 6 5.69 11.85 11.11
CA LEU A 6 5.09 12.28 9.85
C LEU A 6 3.57 12.13 9.88
N ARG A 7 2.86 13.22 9.61
CA ARG A 7 1.39 13.27 9.60
C ARG A 7 0.86 13.21 8.19
N VAL A 8 -0.03 12.27 7.95
CA VAL A 8 -0.63 12.01 6.63
C VAL A 8 -2.14 11.88 6.73
N SER A 9 -2.84 12.16 5.64
CA SER A 9 -4.29 11.94 5.52
C SER A 9 -4.64 10.45 5.62
N GLU A 10 -5.89 10.14 6.00
CA GLU A 10 -6.40 8.76 6.16
C GLU A 10 -6.47 7.97 4.86
N LEU A 11 -6.44 8.66 3.71
CA LEU A 11 -6.29 8.09 2.39
C LEU A 11 -5.03 8.64 1.74
N CYS A 12 -4.41 7.84 0.86
CA CYS A 12 -3.29 8.23 0.03
C CYS A 12 -3.75 8.30 -1.43
N LEU A 13 -3.44 9.38 -2.15
CA LEU A 13 -3.73 9.47 -3.58
C LEU A 13 -2.66 8.70 -4.38
N GLY A 14 -3.08 7.60 -5.02
CA GLY A 14 -2.27 6.84 -5.95
C GLY A 14 -2.29 7.45 -7.35
N THR A 15 -1.12 7.77 -7.89
CA THR A 15 -1.00 8.47 -9.18
C THR A 15 -0.52 7.57 -10.32
N ALA A 16 -0.71 6.26 -10.21
CA ALA A 16 -0.35 5.31 -11.27
C ALA A 16 -1.13 5.55 -12.58
N THR A 17 -2.32 6.13 -12.47
CA THR A 17 -3.18 6.53 -13.60
C THR A 17 -2.79 7.86 -14.24
N PHE A 18 -1.85 8.64 -13.68
CA PHE A 18 -1.39 9.92 -14.22
C PHE A 18 -0.35 9.69 -15.33
N ASP A 19 -0.78 9.10 -16.43
CA ASP A 19 0.10 8.71 -17.54
C ASP A 19 -0.07 9.58 -18.80
N GLY A 20 -0.92 10.58 -18.74
CA GLY A 20 -1.24 11.47 -19.85
C GLY A 20 -2.14 10.83 -20.91
N GLY A 21 -2.97 9.86 -20.53
CA GLY A 21 -3.92 9.16 -21.40
C GLY A 21 -3.29 8.05 -22.25
N ARG A 22 -2.04 7.66 -21.99
CA ARG A 22 -1.29 6.72 -22.85
C ARG A 22 -1.73 5.26 -22.72
N SER A 23 -2.15 4.85 -21.54
CA SER A 23 -2.53 3.45 -21.26
C SER A 23 -3.95 3.37 -20.67
N GLY A 24 -4.84 4.28 -21.08
CA GLY A 24 -6.18 4.39 -20.52
C GLY A 24 -6.22 5.13 -19.18
N GLY A 25 -5.13 5.78 -18.79
CA GLY A 25 -5.09 6.63 -17.60
C GLY A 25 -5.63 8.04 -17.85
N ALA A 26 -5.55 8.90 -16.84
CA ALA A 26 -6.05 10.27 -16.88
C ALA A 26 -5.18 11.18 -17.77
N SER A 27 -5.82 12.08 -18.53
CA SER A 27 -5.12 13.17 -19.19
C SER A 27 -4.44 14.10 -18.16
N LYS A 28 -3.51 14.94 -18.58
CA LYS A 28 -2.89 15.92 -17.67
C LYS A 28 -3.91 16.83 -17.00
N ALA A 29 -4.89 17.31 -17.76
CA ALA A 29 -5.93 18.18 -17.23
C ALA A 29 -6.83 17.47 -16.20
N GLU A 30 -7.16 16.19 -16.45
CA GLU A 30 -7.92 15.39 -15.50
C GLU A 30 -7.08 15.03 -14.26
N SER A 31 -5.82 14.68 -14.46
CA SER A 31 -4.89 14.43 -13.34
C SER A 31 -4.77 15.65 -12.42
N ALA A 32 -4.76 16.87 -12.99
CA ALA A 32 -4.75 18.11 -12.20
C ALA A 32 -6.04 18.28 -11.39
N ARG A 33 -7.21 18.01 -11.99
CA ARG A 33 -8.51 18.09 -11.28
C ARG A 33 -8.60 17.06 -10.15
N ILE A 34 -8.15 15.82 -10.41
CA ILE A 34 -8.07 14.76 -9.39
C ILE A 34 -7.17 15.21 -8.22
N PHE A 35 -5.97 15.71 -8.52
CA PHE A 35 -5.03 16.17 -7.51
C PHE A 35 -5.61 17.32 -6.67
N GLU A 36 -6.20 18.31 -7.33
CA GLU A 36 -6.82 19.47 -6.67
C GLU A 36 -8.01 19.05 -5.80
N ALA A 37 -8.91 18.20 -6.30
CA ALA A 37 -10.04 17.69 -5.52
C ALA A 37 -9.58 16.93 -4.26
N PHE A 38 -8.49 16.13 -4.37
CA PHE A 38 -7.89 15.45 -3.22
C PHE A 38 -7.34 16.45 -2.20
N ALA A 39 -6.61 17.47 -2.64
CA ALA A 39 -6.07 18.51 -1.77
C ALA A 39 -7.17 19.33 -1.08
N GLN A 40 -8.22 19.71 -1.83
CA GLN A 40 -9.38 20.45 -1.29
C GLN A 40 -10.15 19.64 -0.24
N ALA A 41 -10.16 18.32 -0.34
CA ALA A 41 -10.72 17.42 0.68
C ALA A 41 -9.80 17.25 1.91
N GLY A 42 -8.68 17.99 2.01
CA GLY A 42 -7.73 17.91 3.10
C GLY A 42 -6.69 16.79 2.94
N GLY A 43 -6.62 16.16 1.77
CA GLY A 43 -5.64 15.12 1.47
C GLY A 43 -4.24 15.71 1.26
N ASN A 44 -3.24 15.14 1.96
CA ASN A 44 -1.86 15.58 1.83
C ASN A 44 -0.90 14.46 1.41
N PHE A 45 -1.34 13.20 1.37
CA PHE A 45 -0.48 12.04 1.13
C PHE A 45 -0.58 11.58 -0.32
N ILE A 46 0.50 11.70 -1.08
CA ILE A 46 0.56 11.43 -2.52
C ILE A 46 1.55 10.30 -2.80
N ASP A 47 1.11 9.25 -3.48
CA ASP A 47 1.94 8.11 -3.89
C ASP A 47 2.20 8.13 -5.39
N THR A 48 3.47 8.24 -5.78
CA THR A 48 3.94 8.11 -7.16
C THR A 48 5.12 7.14 -7.26
N SER A 49 5.73 7.04 -8.44
CA SER A 49 6.90 6.20 -8.71
C SER A 49 7.60 6.65 -9.99
N ASN A 50 8.91 6.46 -10.05
CA ASN A 50 9.70 6.67 -11.27
C ASN A 50 9.21 5.83 -12.46
N ARG A 51 8.42 4.77 -12.21
CA ARG A 51 7.89 3.86 -13.24
C ARG A 51 6.52 4.27 -13.75
N TYR A 52 5.72 5.03 -12.99
CA TYR A 52 4.35 5.40 -13.36
C TYR A 52 4.35 6.35 -14.57
N GLY A 53 3.69 5.94 -15.65
CA GLY A 53 3.71 6.67 -16.91
C GLY A 53 5.13 6.92 -17.46
N ARG A 54 6.14 6.09 -17.09
CA ARG A 54 7.57 6.30 -17.41
C ARG A 54 8.11 7.65 -16.90
N GLY A 55 7.67 8.07 -15.71
CA GLY A 55 8.04 9.32 -15.07
C GLY A 55 7.08 10.48 -15.33
N THR A 56 6.05 10.30 -16.18
CA THR A 56 5.03 11.33 -16.42
C THR A 56 4.26 11.66 -15.14
N SER A 57 3.92 10.63 -14.34
CA SER A 57 3.23 10.82 -13.07
C SER A 57 4.03 11.72 -12.11
N GLU A 58 5.32 11.48 -11.92
CA GLU A 58 6.16 12.35 -11.09
C GLU A 58 6.23 13.78 -11.64
N SER A 59 6.29 13.96 -12.97
CA SER A 59 6.32 15.30 -13.59
C SER A 59 5.02 16.06 -13.35
N PHE A 60 3.87 15.37 -13.40
CA PHE A 60 2.56 15.97 -13.11
C PHE A 60 2.44 16.31 -11.62
N VAL A 61 2.75 15.37 -10.73
CA VAL A 61 2.74 15.60 -9.28
C VAL A 61 3.64 16.78 -8.89
N GLY A 62 4.87 16.84 -9.44
CA GLY A 62 5.79 17.96 -9.16
C GLY A 62 5.28 19.31 -9.63
N GLU A 63 4.52 19.37 -10.73
CA GLU A 63 3.89 20.59 -11.20
C GLU A 63 2.69 20.99 -10.33
N PHE A 64 1.85 20.02 -9.96
CA PHE A 64 0.64 20.29 -9.19
C PHE A 64 0.93 20.65 -7.72
N ALA A 65 1.96 20.04 -7.11
CA ALA A 65 2.38 20.32 -5.74
C ALA A 65 3.24 21.59 -5.60
N ALA A 66 3.67 22.21 -6.70
CA ALA A 66 4.65 23.29 -6.67
C ALA A 66 4.21 24.54 -5.89
N SER A 67 2.91 24.83 -5.85
CA SER A 67 2.37 26.00 -5.14
C SER A 67 2.38 25.87 -3.62
N ASP A 68 2.39 24.63 -3.11
CA ASP A 68 2.39 24.33 -1.69
C ASP A 68 3.10 22.99 -1.41
N ARG A 69 4.38 22.91 -1.82
CA ARG A 69 5.20 21.69 -1.70
C ARG A 69 5.25 21.18 -0.26
N GLU A 70 5.29 22.07 0.72
CA GLU A 70 5.47 21.75 2.13
C GLU A 70 4.21 21.13 2.75
N TRP A 71 3.03 21.39 2.20
CA TRP A 71 1.79 20.77 2.62
C TRP A 71 1.77 19.27 2.30
N PHE A 72 2.32 18.88 1.16
CA PHE A 72 2.21 17.52 0.65
C PHE A 72 3.31 16.61 1.18
N VAL A 73 2.91 15.41 1.58
CA VAL A 73 3.78 14.27 1.83
C VAL A 73 3.91 13.48 0.52
N LEU A 74 5.01 13.69 -0.19
CA LEU A 74 5.27 13.05 -1.48
C LEU A 74 6.06 11.76 -1.30
N THR A 75 5.49 10.66 -1.80
CA THR A 75 6.18 9.37 -1.89
C THR A 75 6.57 9.08 -3.32
N SER A 76 7.84 8.70 -3.55
CA SER A 76 8.26 8.09 -4.80
C SER A 76 9.03 6.80 -4.55
N LYS A 77 9.32 6.05 -5.61
CA LYS A 77 9.88 4.70 -5.54
C LYS A 77 10.92 4.47 -6.63
N TYR A 78 11.90 3.58 -6.34
CA TYR A 78 12.88 3.10 -7.32
C TYR A 78 12.85 1.57 -7.44
N THR A 79 13.83 0.94 -7.98
CA THR A 79 14.04 -0.50 -8.21
C THR A 79 13.61 -0.96 -9.61
N LEU A 80 12.40 -0.60 -10.05
CA LEU A 80 11.89 -1.07 -11.34
C LEU A 80 12.62 -0.38 -12.51
N ALA A 81 12.88 -1.15 -13.57
CA ALA A 81 13.65 -0.69 -14.73
C ALA A 81 13.05 0.54 -15.40
N THR A 82 13.84 1.59 -15.53
CA THR A 82 13.48 2.84 -16.21
C THR A 82 14.01 2.91 -17.63
N ARG A 83 15.04 2.11 -17.95
CA ARG A 83 15.66 2.02 -19.26
C ARG A 83 15.88 0.55 -19.65
N ALA A 84 15.28 0.13 -20.77
CA ALA A 84 15.49 -1.22 -21.27
C ALA A 84 16.94 -1.45 -21.69
N GLY A 85 17.48 -2.64 -21.41
CA GLY A 85 18.85 -3.01 -21.78
C GLY A 85 19.98 -2.42 -20.92
N ASP A 86 19.64 -1.60 -19.91
CA ASP A 86 20.62 -1.10 -18.95
C ASP A 86 20.47 -1.84 -17.59
N PRO A 87 21.43 -2.71 -17.24
CA PRO A 87 21.36 -3.49 -16.02
C PRO A 87 21.47 -2.64 -14.74
N ASN A 88 21.95 -1.41 -14.84
CA ASN A 88 22.10 -0.48 -13.72
C ASN A 88 20.98 0.57 -13.62
N ALA A 89 20.02 0.56 -14.55
CA ALA A 89 18.83 1.41 -14.47
C ALA A 89 17.65 0.72 -13.74
N SER A 90 17.96 -0.28 -12.95
CA SER A 90 17.03 -1.06 -12.10
C SER A 90 17.78 -1.69 -10.93
N GLY A 91 17.03 -2.34 -10.03
CA GLY A 91 17.58 -3.08 -8.88
C GLY A 91 17.78 -2.24 -7.63
N ASN A 92 18.11 -2.92 -6.53
CA ASN A 92 18.21 -2.32 -5.20
C ASN A 92 19.60 -1.70 -4.90
N HIS A 93 20.59 -1.92 -5.75
CA HIS A 93 21.96 -1.46 -5.52
C HIS A 93 22.11 0.07 -5.54
N ARG A 94 23.18 0.56 -4.90
CA ARG A 94 23.43 2.00 -4.69
C ARG A 94 23.36 2.85 -5.95
N LYS A 95 23.91 2.38 -7.10
CA LYS A 95 23.89 3.16 -8.33
C LYS A 95 22.49 3.42 -8.86
N SER A 96 21.63 2.38 -8.86
CA SER A 96 20.21 2.51 -9.24
C SER A 96 19.46 3.43 -8.28
N LEU A 97 19.68 3.26 -6.96
CA LEU A 97 19.07 4.12 -5.92
C LEU A 97 19.37 5.61 -6.17
N VAL A 98 20.65 5.95 -6.31
CA VAL A 98 21.07 7.36 -6.47
C VAL A 98 20.55 7.94 -7.78
N GLN A 99 20.76 7.23 -8.90
CA GLN A 99 20.28 7.68 -10.21
C GLN A 99 18.76 7.80 -10.26
N GLY A 100 18.04 6.84 -9.66
CA GLY A 100 16.58 6.86 -9.57
C GLY A 100 16.07 8.05 -8.78
N LEU A 101 16.65 8.31 -7.60
CA LEU A 101 16.27 9.45 -6.75
C LEU A 101 16.54 10.78 -7.42
N GLU A 102 17.76 11.01 -7.97
CA GLU A 102 18.10 12.27 -8.65
C GLU A 102 17.16 12.55 -9.83
N ALA A 103 16.84 11.51 -10.61
CA ALA A 103 15.90 11.65 -11.71
C ALA A 103 14.46 11.92 -11.23
N SER A 104 14.04 11.33 -10.11
CA SER A 104 12.74 11.58 -9.47
C SER A 104 12.64 13.01 -8.95
N LEU A 105 13.63 13.50 -8.21
CA LEU A 105 13.69 14.86 -7.69
C LEU A 105 13.60 15.90 -8.82
N LYS A 106 14.33 15.65 -9.93
CA LYS A 106 14.26 16.51 -11.10
C LYS A 106 12.86 16.57 -11.73
N ARG A 107 12.17 15.41 -11.85
CA ARG A 107 10.79 15.38 -12.39
C ARG A 107 9.78 15.99 -11.43
N LEU A 108 9.92 15.72 -10.13
CA LEU A 108 9.10 16.31 -9.07
C LEU A 108 9.37 17.79 -8.81
N LYS A 109 10.46 18.36 -9.39
CA LYS A 109 10.86 19.76 -9.22
C LYS A 109 11.03 20.16 -7.75
N THR A 110 11.65 19.29 -6.95
CA THR A 110 11.89 19.47 -5.53
C THR A 110 13.26 18.93 -5.16
N ASP A 111 13.82 19.41 -4.05
CA ASP A 111 15.13 18.97 -3.55
C ASP A 111 15.05 17.72 -2.67
N TYR A 112 13.85 17.35 -2.22
CA TYR A 112 13.61 16.19 -1.37
C TYR A 112 12.25 15.54 -1.64
N VAL A 113 12.14 14.27 -1.27
CA VAL A 113 10.86 13.56 -1.09
C VAL A 113 10.65 13.24 0.39
N ASP A 114 9.41 13.23 0.83
CA ASP A 114 9.08 12.93 2.23
C ASP A 114 9.29 11.46 2.55
N LEU A 115 8.95 10.59 1.60
CA LEU A 115 9.08 9.15 1.73
C LEU A 115 9.61 8.53 0.43
N TYR A 116 10.73 7.81 0.50
CA TYR A 116 11.29 7.11 -0.65
C TYR A 116 11.28 5.61 -0.46
N LEU A 117 10.62 4.88 -1.37
CA LEU A 117 10.39 3.45 -1.21
C LEU A 117 11.29 2.60 -2.12
N VAL A 118 11.75 1.49 -1.57
CA VAL A 118 12.12 0.30 -2.35
C VAL A 118 10.84 -0.27 -2.96
N HIS A 119 10.72 -0.28 -4.30
CA HIS A 119 9.49 -0.73 -4.96
C HIS A 119 9.30 -2.24 -4.92
N ALA A 120 10.40 -2.98 -4.95
CA ALA A 120 10.44 -4.43 -4.82
C ALA A 120 11.83 -4.89 -4.37
N TRP A 121 11.88 -5.95 -3.57
CA TRP A 121 13.13 -6.62 -3.23
C TRP A 121 13.60 -7.50 -4.39
N ASP A 122 14.85 -7.34 -4.82
CA ASP A 122 15.39 -8.00 -6.02
C ASP A 122 16.33 -9.18 -5.74
N PHE A 123 16.64 -9.46 -4.47
CA PHE A 123 17.54 -10.53 -4.01
C PHE A 123 18.98 -10.43 -4.51
N THR A 124 19.42 -9.31 -5.09
CA THR A 124 20.77 -9.18 -5.69
C THR A 124 21.79 -8.54 -4.77
N ILE A 125 21.36 -7.91 -3.69
CA ILE A 125 22.23 -7.27 -2.70
C ILE A 125 21.96 -7.78 -1.28
N SER A 126 22.85 -7.50 -0.35
CA SER A 126 22.62 -7.79 1.06
C SER A 126 21.62 -6.78 1.67
N VAL A 127 20.88 -7.22 2.71
CA VAL A 127 20.00 -6.33 3.47
C VAL A 127 20.79 -5.18 4.12
N GLU A 128 22.03 -5.45 4.56
CA GLU A 128 22.90 -4.43 5.14
C GLU A 128 23.30 -3.37 4.11
N GLU A 129 23.65 -3.77 2.89
CA GLU A 129 23.92 -2.82 1.79
C GLU A 129 22.70 -1.95 1.50
N LEU A 130 21.51 -2.55 1.41
CA LEU A 130 20.26 -1.82 1.16
C LEU A 130 20.06 -0.72 2.20
N ILE A 131 19.97 -1.09 3.47
CA ILE A 131 19.58 -0.14 4.53
C ILE A 131 20.66 0.94 4.75
N ARG A 132 21.93 0.60 4.60
CA ARG A 132 23.04 1.55 4.65
C ARG A 132 22.97 2.57 3.51
N ASN A 133 22.63 2.14 2.30
CA ASN A 133 22.49 3.03 1.15
C ASN A 133 21.29 3.98 1.32
N LEU A 134 20.18 3.48 1.88
CA LEU A 134 19.00 4.29 2.19
C LEU A 134 19.29 5.31 3.31
N ASP A 135 20.00 4.94 4.36
CA ASP A 135 20.48 5.89 5.38
C ASP A 135 21.29 7.03 4.74
N GLY A 136 22.11 6.72 3.74
CA GLY A 136 22.92 7.72 3.04
C GLY A 136 22.09 8.81 2.35
N ILE A 137 20.95 8.47 1.73
CA ILE A 137 20.09 9.47 1.10
C ILE A 137 19.27 10.27 2.12
N VAL A 138 18.93 9.67 3.27
CA VAL A 138 18.29 10.39 4.38
C VAL A 138 19.26 11.39 4.99
N ARG A 139 20.50 10.99 5.29
CA ARG A 139 21.54 11.91 5.79
C ARG A 139 21.88 13.03 4.82
N ALA A 140 21.77 12.78 3.51
CA ALA A 140 21.93 13.80 2.49
C ALA A 140 20.74 14.76 2.35
N GLY A 141 19.66 14.55 3.13
CA GLY A 141 18.45 15.39 3.09
C GLY A 141 17.61 15.23 1.81
N LYS A 142 17.88 14.21 0.98
CA LYS A 142 17.16 13.97 -0.29
C LYS A 142 15.88 13.14 -0.11
N ALA A 143 15.77 12.42 0.99
CA ALA A 143 14.56 11.78 1.46
C ALA A 143 14.46 12.00 2.97
N LEU A 144 13.28 12.36 3.49
CA LEU A 144 13.12 12.54 4.93
C LEU A 144 12.95 11.19 5.64
N HIS A 145 12.26 10.27 4.99
CA HIS A 145 12.03 8.91 5.47
C HIS A 145 12.18 7.89 4.35
N VAL A 146 12.38 6.64 4.74
CA VAL A 146 12.46 5.50 3.81
C VAL A 146 11.43 4.44 4.16
N GLY A 147 11.00 3.72 3.16
CA GLY A 147 10.08 2.59 3.29
C GLY A 147 10.35 1.52 2.25
N ILE A 148 9.53 0.49 2.27
CA ILE A 148 9.69 -0.66 1.39
C ILE A 148 8.33 -1.18 0.91
N SER A 149 8.30 -1.72 -0.30
CA SER A 149 7.17 -2.42 -0.88
C SER A 149 7.63 -3.78 -1.42
N ASN A 150 6.73 -4.75 -1.49
CA ASN A 150 6.96 -6.04 -2.13
C ASN A 150 8.26 -6.73 -1.69
N ALA A 151 8.42 -6.93 -0.39
CA ALA A 151 9.56 -7.62 0.21
C ALA A 151 9.11 -8.64 1.26
N PRO A 152 9.84 -9.74 1.47
CA PRO A 152 9.59 -10.69 2.55
C PRO A 152 9.73 -10.04 3.93
N ALA A 153 8.93 -10.48 4.90
CA ALA A 153 8.95 -9.95 6.27
C ALA A 153 10.35 -10.03 6.91
N TRP A 154 11.10 -11.14 6.68
CA TRP A 154 12.45 -11.31 7.22
C TRP A 154 13.44 -10.25 6.72
N VAL A 155 13.30 -9.76 5.47
CA VAL A 155 14.14 -8.69 4.91
C VAL A 155 13.90 -7.39 5.68
N ILE A 156 12.63 -7.05 5.90
CA ILE A 156 12.21 -5.83 6.57
C ILE A 156 12.63 -5.84 8.04
N SER A 157 12.36 -6.95 8.74
CA SER A 157 12.74 -7.14 10.12
C SER A 157 14.26 -7.01 10.31
N ARG A 158 15.05 -7.71 9.48
CA ARG A 158 16.52 -7.61 9.52
C ARG A 158 17.01 -6.20 9.22
N ALA A 159 16.41 -5.50 8.23
CA ALA A 159 16.82 -4.15 7.88
C ALA A 159 16.61 -3.18 9.05
N ASN A 160 15.42 -3.21 9.69
CA ASN A 160 15.11 -2.33 10.81
C ASN A 160 15.94 -2.65 12.04
N THR A 161 16.21 -3.93 12.34
CA THR A 161 17.13 -4.32 13.41
C THR A 161 18.56 -3.78 13.17
N LEU A 162 19.07 -3.89 11.93
CA LEU A 162 20.38 -3.32 11.59
C LEU A 162 20.37 -1.78 11.70
N ALA A 163 19.30 -1.13 11.27
CA ALA A 163 19.16 0.31 11.37
C ALA A 163 19.21 0.78 12.84
N GLU A 164 18.47 0.13 13.72
CA GLU A 164 18.47 0.40 15.16
C GLU A 164 19.89 0.22 15.76
N LEU A 165 20.53 -0.91 15.51
CA LEU A 165 21.86 -1.23 16.05
C LEU A 165 22.97 -0.31 15.53
N ARG A 166 22.81 0.25 14.33
CA ARG A 166 23.82 1.10 13.66
C ARG A 166 23.52 2.59 13.71
N GLY A 167 22.36 2.99 14.25
CA GLY A 167 21.90 4.38 14.21
C GLY A 167 21.62 4.87 12.79
N TRP A 168 21.09 3.98 11.93
CA TRP A 168 20.66 4.29 10.57
C TRP A 168 19.17 4.56 10.51
N ALA A 169 18.71 5.18 9.41
CA ALA A 169 17.30 5.42 9.16
C ALA A 169 16.55 4.11 8.92
N PRO A 170 15.54 3.74 9.76
CA PRO A 170 14.76 2.54 9.58
C PRO A 170 13.65 2.75 8.53
N PHE A 171 13.08 1.66 8.03
CA PHE A 171 11.81 1.74 7.31
C PHE A 171 10.69 2.19 8.25
N VAL A 172 10.00 3.26 7.87
CA VAL A 172 8.84 3.79 8.61
C VAL A 172 7.52 3.46 7.94
N ASN A 173 7.56 2.97 6.69
CA ASN A 173 6.40 2.57 5.91
C ASN A 173 6.63 1.23 5.20
N LEU A 174 5.63 0.37 5.25
CA LEU A 174 5.47 -0.80 4.41
C LEU A 174 4.28 -0.58 3.48
N GLN A 175 4.52 -0.62 2.17
CA GLN A 175 3.46 -0.60 1.17
C GLN A 175 3.26 -2.02 0.64
N THR A 176 2.04 -2.55 0.77
CA THR A 176 1.72 -3.92 0.33
C THR A 176 0.36 -3.99 -0.37
N GLU A 177 0.15 -5.02 -1.20
CA GLU A 177 -1.17 -5.34 -1.70
C GLU A 177 -2.04 -5.80 -0.53
N TYR A 178 -3.17 -5.14 -0.31
CA TYR A 178 -4.07 -5.54 0.77
C TYR A 178 -5.51 -5.12 0.49
N SER A 179 -6.41 -6.08 0.60
CA SER A 179 -7.84 -5.92 0.40
C SER A 179 -8.60 -7.14 0.95
N LEU A 180 -9.92 -7.12 0.95
CA LEU A 180 -10.74 -8.30 1.31
C LEU A 180 -10.43 -9.54 0.46
N ILE A 181 -9.94 -9.39 -0.77
CA ILE A 181 -9.55 -10.54 -1.62
C ILE A 181 -8.06 -10.89 -1.53
N GLN A 182 -7.24 -10.03 -0.94
CA GLN A 182 -5.79 -10.22 -0.79
C GLN A 182 -5.37 -10.00 0.66
N ARG A 183 -5.42 -11.05 1.46
CA ARG A 183 -5.14 -11.01 2.92
C ARG A 183 -3.86 -11.73 3.34
N GLU A 184 -3.09 -12.30 2.41
CA GLU A 184 -1.82 -12.97 2.71
C GLU A 184 -0.82 -12.13 3.53
N PRO A 185 -0.78 -10.79 3.45
CA PRO A 185 0.06 -9.98 4.33
C PRO A 185 -0.20 -10.18 5.83
N GLU A 186 -1.37 -10.69 6.21
CA GLU A 186 -1.72 -10.97 7.61
C GLU A 186 -0.90 -12.10 8.23
N ARG A 187 -0.27 -12.96 7.41
CA ARG A 187 0.55 -14.06 7.92
C ARG A 187 1.80 -13.55 8.62
N GLU A 188 2.53 -12.63 7.99
CA GLU A 188 3.84 -12.19 8.45
C GLU A 188 4.01 -10.66 8.41
N LEU A 189 3.59 -10.01 7.31
CA LEU A 189 3.91 -8.61 7.06
C LEU A 189 3.22 -7.66 8.03
N LEU A 190 1.93 -7.88 8.30
CA LEU A 190 1.16 -7.04 9.21
C LEU A 190 1.60 -7.23 10.67
N PRO A 191 1.73 -8.47 11.19
CA PRO A 191 2.28 -8.70 12.53
C PRO A 191 3.66 -8.09 12.73
N MET A 192 4.59 -8.31 11.80
CA MET A 192 5.92 -7.71 11.81
C MET A 192 5.87 -6.17 11.82
N ALA A 193 5.02 -5.57 10.97
CA ALA A 193 4.91 -4.12 10.90
C ALA A 193 4.37 -3.51 12.20
N ARG A 194 3.44 -4.20 12.88
CA ARG A 194 2.94 -3.79 14.20
C ARG A 194 4.04 -3.85 15.26
N ASP A 195 4.78 -4.96 15.33
CA ASP A 195 5.88 -5.15 16.29
C ASP A 195 6.97 -4.08 16.11
N LEU A 196 7.37 -3.81 14.87
CA LEU A 196 8.36 -2.80 14.54
C LEU A 196 7.83 -1.35 14.52
N GLY A 197 6.51 -1.16 14.68
CA GLY A 197 5.86 0.16 14.62
C GLY A 197 5.98 0.84 13.26
N ILE A 198 5.93 0.06 12.18
CA ILE A 198 5.96 0.53 10.80
C ILE A 198 4.54 0.88 10.35
N GLY A 199 4.34 2.04 9.72
CA GLY A 199 3.06 2.44 9.12
C GLY A 199 2.76 1.61 7.87
N LEU A 200 1.49 1.34 7.62
CA LEU A 200 1.03 0.50 6.53
C LEU A 200 0.27 1.31 5.48
N THR A 201 0.62 1.13 4.21
CA THR A 201 -0.16 1.60 3.06
C THR A 201 -0.59 0.43 2.19
N ALA A 202 -1.86 0.39 1.81
CA ALA A 202 -2.47 -0.69 1.04
C ALA A 202 -2.69 -0.27 -0.42
N TYR A 203 -1.96 -0.86 -1.36
CA TYR A 203 -2.28 -0.69 -2.77
C TYR A 203 -3.30 -1.73 -3.24
N SER A 204 -3.98 -1.44 -4.36
CA SER A 204 -5.11 -2.25 -4.87
C SER A 204 -6.23 -2.51 -3.84
N PRO A 205 -6.66 -1.51 -3.06
CA PRO A 205 -7.63 -1.73 -1.97
C PRO A 205 -8.99 -2.23 -2.45
N LEU A 206 -9.33 -1.98 -3.72
CA LEU A 206 -10.55 -2.43 -4.37
C LEU A 206 -10.37 -3.73 -5.18
N GLY A 207 -9.24 -4.46 -4.98
CA GLY A 207 -9.00 -5.75 -5.62
C GLY A 207 -9.10 -5.71 -7.13
N ALA A 208 -8.44 -4.74 -7.79
CA ALA A 208 -8.47 -4.55 -9.24
C ALA A 208 -9.91 -4.38 -9.82
N GLY A 209 -10.80 -3.81 -9.03
CA GLY A 209 -12.19 -3.53 -9.42
C GLY A 209 -13.22 -4.58 -8.98
N TRP A 210 -12.81 -5.73 -8.45
CA TRP A 210 -13.72 -6.74 -7.90
C TRP A 210 -14.66 -6.20 -6.82
N LEU A 211 -14.14 -5.30 -5.98
CA LEU A 211 -14.83 -4.76 -4.81
C LEU A 211 -15.46 -3.37 -5.06
N ALA A 212 -15.37 -2.85 -6.30
CA ALA A 212 -15.86 -1.51 -6.61
C ALA A 212 -17.37 -1.43 -6.95
N GLY A 213 -18.08 -2.57 -7.02
CA GLY A 213 -19.51 -2.59 -7.39
C GLY A 213 -19.81 -2.23 -8.86
N GLY A 214 -18.77 -1.92 -9.66
CA GLY A 214 -18.89 -1.65 -11.09
C GLY A 214 -18.85 -2.95 -11.90
N ARG A 215 -19.12 -2.90 -13.19
CA ARG A 215 -19.24 -3.91 -14.27
C ARG A 215 -19.07 -5.43 -13.98
N GLY A 216 -18.59 -5.83 -12.81
CA GLY A 216 -18.63 -7.20 -12.30
C GLY A 216 -19.91 -7.56 -11.52
N ALA A 217 -20.88 -6.66 -11.43
CA ALA A 217 -22.19 -6.87 -10.81
C ALA A 217 -23.19 -7.63 -11.69
N GLY A 218 -22.79 -8.00 -12.91
CA GLY A 218 -23.55 -8.91 -13.77
C GLY A 218 -23.30 -10.38 -13.41
N PRO A 219 -23.98 -11.32 -14.09
CA PRO A 219 -23.77 -12.76 -13.89
C PRO A 219 -22.37 -13.25 -14.26
N ASP A 220 -21.52 -12.39 -14.82
CA ASP A 220 -20.11 -12.66 -15.12
C ASP A 220 -19.19 -11.86 -14.19
N PRO A 221 -18.65 -12.49 -13.12
CA PRO A 221 -17.84 -11.83 -12.08
C PRO A 221 -16.41 -11.48 -12.51
N ARG A 222 -16.07 -11.59 -13.81
CA ARG A 222 -14.70 -11.35 -14.27
C ARG A 222 -14.31 -9.86 -14.15
N PRO A 223 -13.06 -9.55 -13.74
CA PRO A 223 -12.56 -8.18 -13.77
C PRO A 223 -12.58 -7.62 -15.18
N PRO A 224 -12.73 -6.29 -15.35
CA PRO A 224 -12.73 -5.68 -16.69
C PRO A 224 -11.43 -5.99 -17.43
N GLU A 225 -11.51 -6.18 -18.75
CA GLU A 225 -10.33 -6.31 -19.61
C GLU A 225 -9.37 -5.14 -19.35
N GLY A 226 -8.13 -5.45 -18.94
CA GLY A 226 -7.13 -4.44 -18.54
C GLY A 226 -7.00 -4.20 -17.04
N ALA A 227 -7.84 -4.83 -16.20
CA ALA A 227 -7.67 -4.82 -14.77
C ALA A 227 -6.44 -5.62 -14.37
N SER A 228 -5.51 -4.91 -13.75
CA SER A 228 -4.32 -5.34 -13.02
C SER A 228 -3.49 -6.51 -13.58
N ARG A 229 -2.20 -6.23 -13.78
CA ARG A 229 -1.12 -7.19 -14.09
C ARG A 229 -0.91 -8.29 -13.03
N LEU A 230 -1.69 -8.30 -11.94
CA LEU A 230 -1.56 -9.21 -10.80
C LEU A 230 -2.78 -10.11 -10.60
N SER A 231 -3.81 -10.06 -11.47
CA SER A 231 -4.92 -11.00 -11.38
C SER A 231 -4.42 -12.42 -11.63
N ARG A 232 -4.33 -13.22 -10.57
CA ARG A 232 -4.21 -14.67 -10.68
C ARG A 232 -5.53 -15.17 -11.26
N VAL A 233 -5.54 -15.45 -12.54
CA VAL A 233 -6.69 -16.03 -13.23
C VAL A 233 -6.69 -17.52 -12.92
N GLY A 234 -7.69 -17.98 -12.16
CA GLY A 234 -7.93 -19.38 -11.91
C GLY A 234 -9.34 -19.55 -11.33
N THR A 235 -10.07 -20.55 -11.77
CA THR A 235 -11.50 -20.75 -11.45
C THR A 235 -11.84 -20.69 -9.96
N GLU A 236 -11.04 -21.31 -9.08
CA GLU A 236 -11.27 -21.31 -7.62
C GLU A 236 -11.04 -19.93 -6.99
N ALA A 237 -10.01 -19.20 -7.45
CA ALA A 237 -9.74 -17.83 -6.97
C ALA A 237 -10.86 -16.88 -7.40
N ASP A 238 -11.40 -17.05 -8.61
CA ASP A 238 -12.50 -16.22 -9.11
C ASP A 238 -13.80 -16.51 -8.35
N GLU A 239 -14.11 -17.75 -8.00
CA GLU A 239 -15.27 -18.12 -7.18
C GLU A 239 -15.17 -17.55 -5.75
N ARG A 240 -13.97 -17.61 -5.14
CA ARG A 240 -13.73 -16.99 -3.83
C ARG A 240 -13.94 -15.48 -3.90
N ASN A 241 -13.35 -14.82 -4.88
CA ASN A 241 -13.47 -13.38 -5.06
C ASN A 241 -14.92 -12.95 -5.32
N ALA A 242 -15.66 -13.73 -6.10
CA ALA A 242 -17.08 -13.49 -6.35
C ALA A 242 -17.93 -13.58 -5.08
N ARG A 243 -17.68 -14.58 -4.21
CA ARG A 243 -18.36 -14.71 -2.91
C ARG A 243 -18.07 -13.51 -1.99
N ILE A 244 -16.81 -13.09 -1.90
CA ILE A 244 -16.42 -11.93 -1.12
C ILE A 244 -17.09 -10.66 -1.67
N ALA A 245 -17.04 -10.44 -2.99
CA ALA A 245 -17.67 -9.30 -3.63
C ALA A 245 -19.21 -9.29 -3.44
N ALA A 246 -19.84 -10.45 -3.40
CA ALA A 246 -21.28 -10.57 -3.09
C ALA A 246 -21.59 -10.12 -1.65
N GLU A 247 -20.77 -10.48 -0.69
CA GLU A 247 -20.96 -10.05 0.70
C GLU A 247 -20.71 -8.54 0.86
N VAL A 248 -19.68 -8.01 0.20
CA VAL A 248 -19.41 -6.56 0.17
C VAL A 248 -20.63 -5.81 -0.36
N ARG A 249 -21.31 -6.31 -1.42
CA ARG A 249 -22.54 -5.70 -1.95
C ARG A 249 -23.71 -5.77 -0.96
N ARG A 250 -23.89 -6.89 -0.25
CA ARG A 250 -24.94 -6.99 0.78
C ARG A 250 -24.74 -5.94 1.88
N VAL A 251 -23.52 -5.83 2.38
CA VAL A 251 -23.20 -4.81 3.39
C VAL A 251 -23.41 -3.41 2.82
N ALA A 252 -23.06 -3.17 1.54
CA ALA A 252 -23.27 -1.90 0.86
C ALA A 252 -24.76 -1.53 0.77
N GLU A 253 -25.63 -2.49 0.46
CA GLU A 253 -27.09 -2.33 0.48
C GLU A 253 -27.63 -2.00 1.88
N GLU A 254 -27.13 -2.67 2.92
CA GLU A 254 -27.51 -2.43 4.32
C GLU A 254 -27.19 -1.00 4.79
N VAL A 255 -26.06 -0.46 4.36
CA VAL A 255 -25.61 0.89 4.76
C VAL A 255 -25.98 1.99 3.78
N ASP A 256 -26.68 1.64 2.70
CA ASP A 256 -27.04 2.55 1.58
C ASP A 256 -25.81 3.33 1.06
N ARG A 257 -24.73 2.61 0.77
CA ARG A 257 -23.46 3.16 0.26
C ARG A 257 -22.89 2.29 -0.86
N PRO A 258 -22.04 2.85 -1.75
CA PRO A 258 -21.32 2.06 -2.75
C PRO A 258 -20.46 0.94 -2.13
N ALA A 259 -20.32 -0.16 -2.85
CA ALA A 259 -19.47 -1.28 -2.45
C ALA A 259 -17.99 -0.88 -2.25
N SER A 260 -17.49 0.08 -3.03
CA SER A 260 -16.16 0.69 -2.86
C SER A 260 -15.96 1.28 -1.47
N HIS A 261 -17.00 1.95 -0.93
CA HIS A 261 -16.94 2.54 0.41
C HIS A 261 -16.82 1.47 1.50
N VAL A 262 -17.54 0.35 1.36
CA VAL A 262 -17.46 -0.79 2.28
C VAL A 262 -16.06 -1.41 2.26
N ALA A 263 -15.50 -1.64 1.08
CA ALA A 263 -14.16 -2.22 0.93
C ALA A 263 -13.07 -1.30 1.50
N LEU A 264 -13.12 0.01 1.23
CA LEU A 264 -12.20 1.00 1.79
C LEU A 264 -12.41 1.20 3.29
N GLY A 265 -13.66 1.24 3.73
CA GLY A 265 -14.04 1.34 5.15
C GLY A 265 -13.53 0.17 5.97
N TRP A 266 -13.61 -1.05 5.42
CA TRP A 266 -13.05 -2.24 6.06
C TRP A 266 -11.54 -2.11 6.28
N ILE A 267 -10.76 -1.73 5.25
CA ILE A 267 -9.29 -1.56 5.39
C ILE A 267 -8.96 -0.52 6.47
N ARG A 268 -9.66 0.62 6.48
CA ARG A 268 -9.43 1.70 7.45
C ARG A 268 -9.74 1.29 8.89
N GLN A 269 -10.73 0.43 9.09
CA GLN A 269 -11.18 -0.03 10.41
C GLN A 269 -10.51 -1.34 10.82
N HIS A 270 -10.05 -2.15 9.85
CA HIS A 270 -9.33 -3.39 10.08
C HIS A 270 -7.84 -3.11 10.33
N GLY A 271 -7.32 -3.55 11.47
CA GLY A 271 -5.87 -3.56 11.71
C GLY A 271 -5.19 -2.25 12.08
N ASN A 272 -5.92 -1.29 12.71
CA ASN A 272 -5.33 -0.13 13.39
C ASN A 272 -4.39 0.73 12.52
N GLY A 273 -4.92 1.38 11.50
CA GLY A 273 -4.20 2.45 10.80
C GLY A 273 -3.55 2.05 9.48
N ILE A 274 -4.14 1.11 8.74
CA ILE A 274 -3.77 0.84 7.35
C ILE A 274 -4.37 1.94 6.47
N ILE A 275 -3.53 2.61 5.68
CA ILE A 275 -3.94 3.70 4.81
C ILE A 275 -4.16 3.16 3.39
N PRO A 276 -5.39 3.16 2.86
CA PRO A 276 -5.63 2.77 1.48
C PRO A 276 -5.04 3.78 0.49
N ILE A 277 -4.39 3.26 -0.56
CA ILE A 277 -3.97 4.05 -1.71
C ILE A 277 -5.09 4.01 -2.73
N VAL A 278 -5.78 5.12 -2.91
CA VAL A 278 -6.90 5.25 -3.84
C VAL A 278 -6.41 5.86 -5.15
N GLY A 279 -6.62 5.15 -6.26
CA GLY A 279 -6.42 5.66 -7.60
C GLY A 279 -7.76 6.07 -8.22
N ALA A 280 -7.74 7.02 -9.16
CA ALA A 280 -8.89 7.42 -9.93
C ALA A 280 -8.50 7.70 -11.39
N GLN A 281 -9.43 7.49 -12.32
CA GLN A 281 -9.28 7.85 -13.73
C GLN A 281 -9.97 9.19 -14.06
N ASP A 282 -10.92 9.59 -13.22
CA ASP A 282 -11.62 10.87 -13.29
C ASP A 282 -11.94 11.40 -11.88
N THR A 283 -12.29 12.67 -11.80
CA THR A 283 -12.59 13.39 -10.55
C THR A 283 -13.78 12.78 -9.82
N ARG A 284 -14.82 12.35 -10.54
CA ARG A 284 -16.01 11.71 -9.96
C ARG A 284 -15.65 10.42 -9.21
N GLN A 285 -14.75 9.60 -9.79
CA GLN A 285 -14.27 8.37 -9.16
C GLN A 285 -13.48 8.65 -7.88
N LEU A 286 -12.69 9.74 -7.86
CA LEU A 286 -11.99 10.17 -6.65
C LEU A 286 -12.98 10.62 -5.58
N GLU A 287 -13.92 11.50 -5.92
CA GLU A 287 -14.93 12.00 -4.98
C GLU A 287 -15.76 10.87 -4.38
N GLU A 288 -16.14 9.88 -5.20
CA GLU A 288 -16.79 8.66 -4.72
C GLU A 288 -15.89 7.93 -3.71
N ASN A 289 -14.62 7.71 -4.01
CA ASN A 289 -13.71 7.05 -3.07
C ASN A 289 -13.51 7.84 -1.78
N LEU A 290 -13.40 9.18 -1.84
CA LEU A 290 -13.24 10.04 -0.66
C LEU A 290 -14.43 9.97 0.29
N ALA A 291 -15.65 9.81 -0.23
CA ALA A 291 -16.85 9.70 0.59
C ALA A 291 -16.89 8.45 1.48
N CYS A 292 -15.95 7.50 1.32
CA CYS A 292 -15.76 6.39 2.27
C CYS A 292 -15.30 6.87 3.66
N LEU A 293 -14.77 8.09 3.78
CA LEU A 293 -14.33 8.65 5.06
C LEU A 293 -15.46 8.81 6.07
N ASP A 294 -16.68 9.04 5.58
CA ASP A 294 -17.87 9.20 6.41
C ASP A 294 -18.51 7.86 6.82
N LEU A 295 -18.04 6.74 6.23
CA LEU A 295 -18.58 5.42 6.55
C LEU A 295 -17.90 4.80 7.76
N ARG A 296 -18.74 4.35 8.70
CA ARG A 296 -18.34 3.44 9.78
C ARG A 296 -19.17 2.17 9.72
N LEU A 297 -18.47 1.05 9.53
CA LEU A 297 -19.05 -0.28 9.56
C LEU A 297 -19.24 -0.71 11.03
N SER A 298 -20.33 -1.41 11.32
CA SER A 298 -20.57 -2.02 12.63
C SER A 298 -19.62 -3.21 12.85
N GLU A 299 -19.45 -3.64 14.10
CA GLU A 299 -18.66 -4.82 14.46
C GLU A 299 -19.19 -6.08 13.77
N GLU A 300 -20.53 -6.24 13.67
CA GLU A 300 -21.17 -7.36 12.98
C GLU A 300 -20.83 -7.37 11.48
N GLN A 301 -20.87 -6.21 10.82
CA GLN A 301 -20.50 -6.08 9.40
C GLN A 301 -19.03 -6.38 9.17
N LEU A 302 -18.14 -5.87 10.05
CA LEU A 302 -16.71 -6.17 9.99
C LEU A 302 -16.45 -7.66 10.17
N GLN A 303 -17.11 -8.31 11.14
CA GLN A 303 -16.97 -9.75 11.38
C GLN A 303 -17.42 -10.59 10.19
N ARG A 304 -18.55 -10.25 9.56
CA ARG A 304 -19.04 -10.95 8.36
C ARG A 304 -18.06 -10.84 7.20
N LEU A 305 -17.52 -9.64 6.97
CA LEU A 305 -16.50 -9.39 5.94
C LEU A 305 -15.20 -10.14 6.24
N ASP A 306 -14.80 -10.23 7.51
CA ASP A 306 -13.63 -10.98 7.93
C ASP A 306 -13.79 -12.48 7.70
N GLU A 307 -14.91 -13.06 8.09
CA GLU A 307 -15.17 -14.50 7.94
C GLU A 307 -15.20 -14.92 6.46
N ILE A 308 -15.91 -14.17 5.60
CA ILE A 308 -16.00 -14.53 4.17
C ILE A 308 -14.67 -14.39 3.44
N SER A 309 -13.80 -13.50 3.90
CA SER A 309 -12.51 -13.17 3.26
C SER A 309 -11.31 -13.87 3.90
N LYS A 310 -11.52 -14.60 5.00
CA LYS A 310 -10.49 -15.29 5.78
C LYS A 310 -9.57 -16.13 4.92
N ILE A 311 -8.30 -16.12 5.24
CA ILE A 311 -7.27 -16.98 4.64
C ILE A 311 -6.84 -18.06 5.63
N GLU A 312 -6.36 -19.17 5.11
CA GLU A 312 -5.63 -20.17 5.90
C GLU A 312 -4.24 -19.63 6.24
N PRO A 313 -3.91 -19.42 7.53
CA PRO A 313 -2.60 -18.89 7.91
C PRO A 313 -1.45 -19.81 7.51
N GLY A 314 -1.64 -21.11 7.52
CA GLY A 314 -0.64 -22.11 7.20
C GLY A 314 0.37 -22.34 8.33
N TYR A 315 1.32 -23.27 8.11
CA TYR A 315 2.40 -23.55 9.06
C TYR A 315 3.42 -22.40 9.10
N PRO A 316 3.91 -21.97 10.27
CA PRO A 316 3.64 -22.52 11.62
C PRO A 316 2.43 -21.91 12.34
N HIS A 317 1.74 -20.94 11.77
CA HIS A 317 0.68 -20.17 12.43
C HIS A 317 -0.48 -21.07 12.87
N ASP A 318 -0.92 -22.03 12.03
CA ASP A 318 -1.98 -22.96 12.37
C ASP A 318 -1.62 -23.84 13.55
N LEU A 319 -0.35 -24.29 13.64
CA LEU A 319 0.11 -25.07 14.75
C LEU A 319 0.11 -24.27 16.06
N LEU A 320 0.64 -23.04 15.99
CA LEU A 320 0.75 -22.16 17.17
C LEU A 320 -0.60 -21.67 17.66
N ALA A 321 -1.60 -21.60 16.79
CA ALA A 321 -2.98 -21.20 17.15
C ALA A 321 -3.78 -22.32 17.82
N ARG A 322 -3.37 -23.60 17.71
CA ARG A 322 -4.10 -24.74 18.29
C ARG A 322 -4.09 -24.71 19.80
N GLU A 323 -5.23 -25.03 20.41
CA GLU A 323 -5.36 -25.07 21.87
C GLU A 323 -4.45 -26.13 22.50
N ASP A 324 -4.36 -27.32 21.88
CA ASP A 324 -3.48 -28.38 22.38
C ASP A 324 -1.98 -27.97 22.35
N THR A 325 -1.57 -27.16 21.40
CA THR A 325 -0.22 -26.60 21.35
C THR A 325 -0.02 -25.59 22.48
N ARG A 326 -0.98 -24.70 22.69
CA ARG A 326 -0.96 -23.73 23.78
C ARG A 326 -0.94 -24.39 25.14
N GLU A 327 -1.78 -25.43 25.36
CA GLU A 327 -1.77 -26.22 26.59
C GLU A 327 -0.37 -26.83 26.86
N ARG A 328 0.25 -27.40 25.84
CA ARG A 328 1.62 -27.96 25.96
C ARG A 328 2.67 -26.90 26.28
N VAL A 329 2.58 -25.73 25.66
CA VAL A 329 3.51 -24.62 25.90
C VAL A 329 3.39 -24.08 27.34
N TYR A 330 2.17 -23.94 27.84
CA TYR A 330 1.90 -23.36 29.17
C TYR A 330 1.75 -24.40 30.28
N GLY A 331 1.79 -25.71 29.97
CA GLY A 331 1.61 -26.78 30.95
C GLY A 331 0.30 -26.68 31.74
N ASN A 332 -0.80 -26.31 31.07
CA ASN A 332 -2.13 -26.08 31.63
C ASN A 332 -2.19 -24.98 32.72
N LEU A 333 -1.23 -24.07 32.73
CA LEU A 333 -1.15 -22.94 33.67
C LEU A 333 -1.51 -21.60 33.04
N ARG A 334 -1.93 -21.56 31.76
CA ARG A 334 -2.17 -20.33 31.01
C ARG A 334 -3.07 -19.34 31.74
N ASP A 335 -4.19 -19.84 32.33
CA ASP A 335 -5.16 -19.01 33.03
C ASP A 335 -4.65 -18.46 34.38
N ARG A 336 -3.46 -18.89 34.80
CA ARG A 336 -2.80 -18.46 36.04
C ARG A 336 -1.58 -17.58 35.78
N LEU A 337 -1.29 -17.28 34.50
CA LEU A 337 -0.16 -16.45 34.09
C LEU A 337 -0.67 -15.08 33.69
N ASP A 338 0.06 -14.05 34.09
CA ASP A 338 -0.12 -12.71 33.52
C ASP A 338 0.59 -12.69 32.14
N LEU A 339 -0.20 -12.72 31.07
CA LEU A 339 0.27 -12.68 29.69
C LEU A 339 0.05 -11.32 29.04
N SER A 340 -0.17 -10.27 29.83
CA SER A 340 -0.37 -8.90 29.39
C SER A 340 0.95 -8.20 29.05
N SER A 341 1.70 -8.72 28.10
CA SER A 341 2.92 -8.08 27.58
C SER A 341 2.74 -7.62 26.13
#